data_73ec95df413c906a26e94507e2babfbd
#
_entry.id   73ec95df413c906a26e94507e2babfbd
#
_cell.length_a   1.000
_cell.length_b   1.000
_cell.length_c   1.000
_cell.angle_alpha   90.00
_cell.angle_beta   90.00
_cell.angle_gamma   90.00
#
_symmetry.space_group_name_H-M   'P 1'
#
loop_
_entity.id
_entity.type
_entity.pdbx_description
1 polymer ?
#
loop_
_entity_poly.entity_id
_entity_poly.type
_entity_poly.pdbx_seq_one_letter_code
_entity_poly.pdbx_strand_id
1 'polypeptide(L)'
;MNNIYDHILEFKGQWREYQKRILKNSEQYMEDHKIHVVAAPGSGKTTLGIELIRRQGAPCLILSPSITIRQQWLERIKEGFLQDGCDPETILSDDLKHMKAITAVTYQALYSAMKLFEGELKEDGDMEEEAEETAEKVDFRGFHLFDAVREAGIRTICLDEAHHLRSEWWKALESFMKEEKD
;
A
#
# COMPACT_ATOMS: atom_id res chain seq x y z
N MET A 1 -1.28 -17.09 13.57
CA MET A 1 -0.75 -16.95 12.18
C MET A 1 0.70 -16.55 12.27
N ASN A 2 1.56 -17.14 11.45
CA ASN A 2 2.96 -16.73 11.39
C ASN A 2 3.03 -15.38 10.68
N ASN A 3 3.77 -14.45 11.26
CA ASN A 3 4.06 -13.16 10.63
C ASN A 3 5.04 -13.37 9.47
N ILE A 4 4.63 -13.01 8.25
CA ILE A 4 5.46 -13.23 7.05
C ILE A 4 6.73 -12.38 7.04
N TYR A 5 6.80 -11.33 7.85
CA TYR A 5 7.94 -10.41 7.92
C TYR A 5 8.94 -10.78 9.03
N ASP A 6 8.68 -11.84 9.79
CA ASP A 6 9.63 -12.29 10.82
C ASP A 6 10.98 -12.64 10.18
N HIS A 7 12.05 -12.10 10.76
CA HIS A 7 13.42 -12.22 10.26
C HIS A 7 13.71 -11.51 8.92
N ILE A 8 12.73 -10.82 8.35
CA ILE A 8 12.85 -10.09 7.09
C ILE A 8 12.87 -8.58 7.31
N LEU A 9 11.95 -8.08 8.12
CA LEU A 9 11.83 -6.66 8.44
C LEU A 9 11.96 -6.42 9.95
N GLU A 10 12.79 -5.46 10.32
CA GLU A 10 12.93 -4.95 11.68
C GLU A 10 13.46 -3.52 11.63
N PHE A 11 12.85 -2.61 12.37
CA PHE A 11 13.30 -1.22 12.36
C PHE A 11 14.74 -1.08 12.88
N LYS A 12 15.60 -0.47 12.07
CA LYS A 12 17.02 -0.30 12.36
C LYS A 12 17.35 0.97 13.14
N GLY A 13 16.37 1.88 13.31
CA GLY A 13 16.53 3.15 13.97
C GLY A 13 16.01 3.17 15.40
N GLN A 14 15.69 4.37 15.87
CA GLN A 14 15.10 4.60 17.19
C GLN A 14 13.77 5.31 17.05
N TRP A 15 12.76 4.79 17.77
CA TRP A 15 11.44 5.39 17.77
C TRP A 15 11.43 6.69 18.58
N ARG A 16 10.80 7.73 18.01
CA ARG A 16 10.51 8.97 18.73
C ARG A 16 9.38 8.71 19.75
N GLU A 17 9.30 9.50 20.79
CA GLU A 17 8.32 9.30 21.87
C GLU A 17 6.86 9.27 21.40
N TYR A 18 6.50 10.16 20.44
CA TYR A 18 5.14 10.13 19.89
C TYR A 18 4.87 8.87 19.05
N GLN A 19 5.86 8.35 18.33
CA GLN A 19 5.74 7.11 17.57
C GLN A 19 5.54 5.91 18.50
N LYS A 20 6.29 5.85 19.60
CA LYS A 20 6.11 4.81 20.63
C LYS A 20 4.69 4.82 21.18
N ARG A 21 4.12 6.01 21.45
CA ARG A 21 2.74 6.13 21.93
C ARG A 21 1.73 5.61 20.91
N ILE A 22 1.89 5.97 19.64
CA ILE A 22 1.01 5.49 18.58
C ILE A 22 1.11 3.97 18.45
N LEU A 23 2.32 3.43 18.43
CA LEU A 23 2.54 1.98 18.32
C LEU A 23 1.94 1.22 19.49
N LYS A 24 2.10 1.73 20.71
CA LYS A 24 1.48 1.13 21.90
C LYS A 24 -0.05 1.13 21.83
N ASN A 25 -0.64 2.24 21.37
CA ASN A 25 -2.08 2.35 21.24
C ASN A 25 -2.65 1.59 20.04
N SER A 26 -1.83 1.34 19.01
CA SER A 26 -2.29 0.67 17.78
C SER A 26 -2.66 -0.80 18.01
N GLU A 27 -2.12 -1.46 19.02
CA GLU A 27 -2.40 -2.87 19.31
C GLU A 27 -3.89 -3.13 19.49
N GLN A 28 -4.62 -2.19 20.12
CA GLN A 28 -6.06 -2.31 20.33
C GLN A 28 -6.90 -2.02 19.07
N TYR A 29 -6.32 -1.40 18.04
CA TYR A 29 -7.01 -1.08 16.77
C TYR A 29 -6.61 -2.01 15.63
N MET A 30 -5.62 -2.86 15.82
CA MET A 30 -5.16 -3.77 14.77
C MET A 30 -6.17 -4.88 14.46
N GLU A 31 -7.07 -5.18 15.37
CA GLU A 31 -8.14 -6.15 15.15
C GLU A 31 -9.12 -5.72 14.05
N ASP A 32 -9.35 -4.43 13.90
CA ASP A 32 -10.25 -3.88 12.87
C ASP A 32 -9.60 -3.81 11.47
N HIS A 33 -8.31 -4.10 11.35
CA HIS A 33 -7.51 -4.01 10.12
C HIS A 33 -7.53 -2.65 9.42
N LYS A 34 -7.95 -1.61 10.14
CA LYS A 34 -8.05 -0.22 9.64
C LYS A 34 -7.34 0.72 10.60
N ILE A 35 -6.22 1.28 10.17
CA ILE A 35 -5.50 2.27 10.95
C ILE A 35 -5.34 3.53 10.11
N HIS A 36 -5.86 4.64 10.60
CA HIS A 36 -5.65 5.95 10.02
C HIS A 36 -4.63 6.71 10.88
N VAL A 37 -3.47 6.96 10.31
CA VAL A 37 -2.46 7.79 10.96
C VAL A 37 -2.43 9.16 10.29
N VAL A 38 -2.79 10.18 11.06
CA VAL A 38 -2.68 11.57 10.64
C VAL A 38 -1.51 12.19 11.40
N ALA A 39 -0.50 12.62 10.67
CA ALA A 39 0.69 13.23 11.24
C ALA A 39 1.22 14.33 10.32
N ALA A 40 1.90 15.30 10.89
CA ALA A 40 2.50 16.39 10.13
C ALA A 40 3.56 15.87 9.12
N PRO A 41 3.75 16.54 7.98
CA PRO A 41 4.84 16.23 7.07
C PRO A 41 6.19 16.22 7.79
N GLY A 42 7.04 15.25 7.46
CA GLY A 42 8.37 15.11 8.10
C GLY A 42 8.35 14.50 9.50
N SER A 43 7.20 14.07 10.00
CA SER A 43 7.07 13.47 11.34
C SER A 43 7.52 12.00 11.45
N GLY A 44 7.92 11.36 10.35
CA GLY A 44 8.23 9.93 10.32
C GLY A 44 7.01 9.04 10.12
N LYS A 45 5.97 9.56 9.50
CA LYS A 45 4.70 8.86 9.18
C LYS A 45 4.95 7.59 8.34
N THR A 46 5.81 7.66 7.34
CA THR A 46 6.18 6.53 6.50
C THR A 46 6.83 5.40 7.31
N THR A 47 7.78 5.73 8.15
CA THR A 47 8.44 4.76 9.05
C THR A 47 7.45 4.09 9.98
N LEU A 48 6.52 4.87 10.55
CA LEU A 48 5.46 4.36 11.39
C LEU A 48 4.51 3.43 10.62
N GLY A 49 4.13 3.81 9.39
CA GLY A 49 3.29 2.99 8.52
C GLY A 49 3.93 1.64 8.18
N ILE A 50 5.22 1.61 7.89
CA ILE A 50 5.96 0.37 7.63
C ILE A 50 5.96 -0.55 8.85
N GLU A 51 6.16 -0.01 10.05
CA GLU A 51 6.08 -0.79 11.29
C GLU A 51 4.71 -1.40 11.52
N LEU A 52 3.64 -0.65 11.23
CA LEU A 52 2.28 -1.16 11.33
C LEU A 52 2.03 -2.29 10.32
N ILE A 53 2.52 -2.17 9.09
CA ILE A 53 2.47 -3.24 8.08
C ILE A 53 3.21 -4.48 8.60
N ARG A 54 4.40 -4.32 9.14
CA ARG A 54 5.19 -5.40 9.71
C ARG A 54 4.42 -6.14 10.83
N ARG A 55 3.77 -5.39 11.69
CA ARG A 55 2.98 -5.96 12.80
C ARG A 55 1.74 -6.69 12.33
N GLN A 56 1.12 -6.26 11.23
CA GLN A 56 0.00 -6.99 10.62
C GLN A 56 0.41 -8.37 10.10
N GLY A 57 1.64 -8.53 9.67
CA GLY A 57 2.21 -9.82 9.31
C GLY A 57 1.65 -10.48 8.06
N ALA A 58 1.00 -9.71 7.19
CA ALA A 58 0.36 -10.20 5.97
C ALA A 58 0.76 -9.36 4.75
N PRO A 59 0.64 -9.89 3.53
CA PRO A 59 0.91 -9.13 2.32
C PRO A 59 0.11 -7.83 2.26
N CYS A 60 0.79 -6.75 1.85
CA CYS A 60 0.27 -5.39 1.87
C CYS A 60 0.35 -4.71 0.51
N LEU A 61 -0.68 -3.94 0.19
CA LEU A 61 -0.72 -2.99 -0.92
C LEU A 61 -0.63 -1.58 -0.37
N ILE A 62 0.39 -0.83 -0.76
CA ILE A 62 0.58 0.58 -0.41
C ILE A 62 0.14 1.44 -1.60
N LEU A 63 -0.75 2.38 -1.35
CA LEU A 63 -1.24 3.35 -2.34
C LEU A 63 -0.73 4.75 -2.01
N SER A 64 -0.14 5.40 -2.99
CA SER A 64 0.47 6.72 -2.84
C SER A 64 0.10 7.67 -4.00
N PRO A 65 0.16 8.99 -3.79
CA PRO A 65 -0.31 9.96 -4.78
C PRO A 65 0.62 10.15 -5.98
N SER A 66 1.90 9.78 -5.87
CA SER A 66 2.88 9.96 -6.93
C SER A 66 3.94 8.87 -6.97
N ILE A 67 4.61 8.75 -8.10
CA ILE A 67 5.75 7.82 -8.27
C ILE A 67 6.87 8.15 -7.29
N THR A 68 7.15 9.43 -7.06
CA THR A 68 8.17 9.87 -6.11
C THR A 68 7.88 9.38 -4.69
N ILE A 69 6.64 9.53 -4.21
CA ILE A 69 6.24 9.07 -2.88
C ILE A 69 6.24 7.55 -2.81
N ARG A 70 5.79 6.87 -3.86
CA ARG A 70 5.88 5.40 -3.97
C ARG A 70 7.32 4.92 -3.78
N GLN A 71 8.28 5.55 -4.46
CA GLN A 71 9.69 5.20 -4.33
C GLN A 71 10.25 5.50 -2.93
N GLN A 72 9.82 6.58 -2.31
CA GLN A 72 10.21 6.89 -0.93
C GLN A 72 9.77 5.78 0.05
N TRP A 73 8.59 5.20 -0.12
CA TRP A 73 8.14 4.06 0.67
C TRP A 73 9.07 2.86 0.49
N LEU A 74 9.36 2.47 -0.75
CA LEU A 74 10.21 1.32 -1.04
C LEU A 74 11.64 1.52 -0.54
N GLU A 75 12.22 2.70 -0.73
CA GLU A 75 13.56 3.02 -0.23
C GLU A 75 13.62 3.03 1.29
N ARG A 76 12.60 3.57 1.96
CA ARG A 76 12.52 3.56 3.41
C ARG A 76 12.46 2.13 3.97
N ILE A 77 11.76 1.24 3.31
CA ILE A 77 11.71 -0.18 3.68
C ILE A 77 13.10 -0.81 3.53
N LYS A 78 13.76 -0.60 2.40
CA LYS A 78 15.10 -1.15 2.12
C LYS A 78 16.14 -0.67 3.13
N GLU A 79 16.17 0.64 3.38
CA GLU A 79 17.19 1.26 4.23
C GLU A 79 16.91 1.12 5.72
N GLY A 80 15.65 1.21 6.12
CA GLY A 80 15.25 1.31 7.53
C GLY A 80 14.76 0.02 8.17
N PHE A 81 14.40 -1.00 7.41
CA PHE A 81 13.74 -2.20 7.92
C PHE A 81 14.31 -3.51 7.38
N LEU A 82 14.71 -3.57 6.12
CA LEU A 82 15.15 -4.82 5.51
C LEU A 82 16.41 -5.36 6.17
N GLN A 83 16.34 -6.59 6.63
CA GLN A 83 17.46 -7.24 7.31
C GLN A 83 18.55 -7.65 6.31
N ASP A 84 19.80 -7.69 6.79
CA ASP A 84 20.94 -8.10 5.99
C ASP A 84 20.77 -9.54 5.49
N GLY A 85 21.12 -9.76 4.22
CA GLY A 85 20.96 -11.07 3.57
C GLY A 85 19.57 -11.30 2.94
N CYS A 86 18.60 -10.41 3.15
CA CYS A 86 17.31 -10.45 2.47
C CYS A 86 17.38 -9.70 1.15
N ASP A 87 16.89 -10.33 0.08
CA ASP A 87 16.84 -9.71 -1.24
C ASP A 87 15.55 -8.87 -1.39
N PRO A 88 15.66 -7.55 -1.58
CA PRO A 88 14.49 -6.69 -1.75
C PRO A 88 13.63 -7.08 -2.96
N GLU A 89 14.21 -7.60 -4.02
CA GLU A 89 13.49 -8.01 -5.22
C GLU A 89 12.50 -9.16 -4.99
N THR A 90 12.72 -9.96 -3.95
CA THR A 90 11.80 -11.05 -3.60
C THR A 90 10.64 -10.62 -2.72
N ILE A 91 10.72 -9.43 -2.11
CA ILE A 91 9.78 -8.96 -1.08
C ILE A 91 8.99 -7.76 -1.57
N LEU A 92 9.62 -6.85 -2.31
CA LEU A 92 9.07 -5.58 -2.74
C LEU A 92 8.72 -5.57 -4.22
N SER A 93 7.59 -4.93 -4.54
CA SER A 93 7.17 -4.68 -5.92
C SER A 93 6.59 -3.28 -6.05
N ASP A 94 6.70 -2.71 -7.23
CA ASP A 94 6.03 -1.48 -7.67
C ASP A 94 5.05 -1.73 -8.83
N ASP A 95 4.73 -2.98 -9.09
CA ASP A 95 3.92 -3.41 -10.21
C ASP A 95 2.71 -4.23 -9.74
N LEU A 96 1.49 -3.75 -10.04
CA LEU A 96 0.25 -4.45 -9.75
C LEU A 96 0.14 -5.82 -10.43
N LYS A 97 0.80 -5.99 -11.57
CA LYS A 97 0.80 -7.27 -12.28
C LYS A 97 1.70 -8.32 -11.65
N HIS A 98 2.63 -7.91 -10.81
CA HIS A 98 3.63 -8.75 -10.15
C HIS A 98 3.70 -8.41 -8.66
N MET A 99 2.57 -8.59 -7.96
CA MET A 99 2.51 -8.29 -6.52
C MET A 99 3.36 -9.25 -5.71
N LYS A 100 3.97 -8.72 -4.65
CA LYS A 100 4.83 -9.44 -3.70
C LYS A 100 4.34 -9.17 -2.27
N ALA A 101 5.13 -9.51 -1.28
CA ALA A 101 4.76 -9.31 0.12
C ALA A 101 4.40 -7.85 0.43
N ILE A 102 5.13 -6.89 -0.13
CA ILE A 102 4.79 -5.47 -0.10
C ILE A 102 4.81 -4.93 -1.53
N THR A 103 3.68 -4.45 -1.99
CA THR A 103 3.55 -3.81 -3.30
C THR A 103 3.13 -2.36 -3.11
N ALA A 104 3.93 -1.43 -3.64
CA ALA A 104 3.65 0.00 -3.59
C ALA A 104 3.35 0.52 -4.99
N VAL A 105 2.18 1.11 -5.17
CA VAL A 105 1.72 1.67 -6.44
C VAL A 105 1.07 3.03 -6.25
N THR A 106 0.85 3.74 -7.34
CA THR A 106 0.12 5.01 -7.30
C THR A 106 -1.39 4.79 -7.35
N TYR A 107 -2.16 5.76 -6.85
CA TYR A 107 -3.63 5.76 -7.02
C TYR A 107 -4.03 5.72 -8.48
N GLN A 108 -3.27 6.39 -9.34
CA GLN A 108 -3.53 6.41 -10.79
C GLN A 108 -3.39 5.01 -11.41
N ALA A 109 -2.37 4.26 -11.04
CA ALA A 109 -2.21 2.88 -11.50
C ALA A 109 -3.37 1.99 -11.06
N LEU A 110 -3.81 2.13 -9.81
CA LEU A 110 -4.97 1.44 -9.28
C LEU A 110 -6.24 1.78 -10.08
N TYR A 111 -6.50 3.07 -10.33
CA TYR A 111 -7.68 3.50 -11.10
C TYR A 111 -7.64 2.97 -12.53
N SER A 112 -6.50 2.98 -13.18
CA SER A 112 -6.33 2.44 -14.53
C SER A 112 -6.67 0.94 -14.58
N ALA A 113 -6.21 0.19 -13.59
CA ALA A 113 -6.51 -1.24 -13.49
C ALA A 113 -8.02 -1.49 -13.24
N MET A 114 -8.65 -0.69 -12.39
CA MET A 114 -10.08 -0.83 -12.06
C MET A 114 -10.99 -0.42 -13.22
N LYS A 115 -10.67 0.64 -13.95
CA LYS A 115 -11.46 1.08 -15.13
C LYS A 115 -11.54 0.02 -16.21
N LEU A 116 -10.45 -0.70 -16.46
CA LEU A 116 -10.45 -1.80 -17.43
C LEU A 116 -11.29 -2.99 -16.97
N PHE A 117 -11.39 -3.21 -15.67
CA PHE A 117 -12.24 -4.27 -15.11
C PHE A 117 -13.74 -3.98 -15.30
N GLU A 118 -14.17 -2.73 -15.12
CA GLU A 118 -15.57 -2.33 -15.24
C GLU A 118 -16.08 -2.27 -16.69
N GLY A 119 -15.20 -2.38 -17.68
CA GLY A 119 -15.57 -2.37 -19.11
C GLY A 119 -16.16 -1.04 -19.58
N GLU A 120 -16.18 -0.03 -18.75
CA GLU A 120 -16.66 1.30 -19.04
C GLU A 120 -15.50 2.26 -19.34
N LEU A 121 -15.14 2.35 -20.62
CA LEU A 121 -14.55 3.55 -21.15
C LEU A 121 -15.64 4.63 -21.17
N LYS A 122 -16.02 5.16 -20.02
CA LYS A 122 -16.69 6.46 -20.00
C LYS A 122 -15.61 7.50 -20.30
N GLU A 123 -15.69 8.02 -21.50
CA GLU A 123 -15.13 9.30 -21.91
C GLU A 123 -15.82 10.41 -21.11
N ASP A 124 -15.68 10.46 -19.81
CA ASP A 124 -16.03 11.62 -19.02
C ASP A 124 -14.73 12.35 -18.67
N GLY A 125 -14.49 13.39 -19.45
CA GLY A 125 -13.36 14.25 -19.37
C GLY A 125 -13.39 15.19 -18.15
N ASP A 126 -13.14 14.63 -16.97
CA ASP A 126 -12.79 15.39 -15.77
C ASP A 126 -11.68 14.66 -15.01
N MET A 127 -10.62 14.32 -15.73
CA MET A 127 -9.31 14.09 -15.13
C MET A 127 -8.62 15.43 -15.11
N GLU A 128 -8.77 16.13 -13.99
CA GLU A 128 -8.01 17.35 -13.76
C GLU A 128 -6.50 17.08 -13.91
N GLU A 129 -5.90 17.94 -14.68
CA GLU A 129 -4.54 17.99 -15.19
C GLU A 129 -3.44 18.11 -14.10
N GLU A 130 -3.49 17.35 -13.03
CA GLU A 130 -2.39 17.34 -12.05
C GLU A 130 -1.42 16.15 -12.19
N ALA A 131 -1.47 15.42 -13.28
CA ALA A 131 -0.63 14.24 -13.49
C ALA A 131 0.23 14.30 -14.75
N GLU A 132 0.83 15.43 -15.04
CA GLU A 132 1.80 15.56 -16.15
C GLU A 132 3.24 15.20 -15.79
N GLU A 133 3.52 14.48 -14.73
CA GLU A 133 4.87 13.96 -14.53
C GLU A 133 4.88 12.44 -14.69
N THR A 134 5.16 12.01 -15.94
CA THR A 134 5.59 10.64 -16.27
C THR A 134 4.78 9.51 -15.66
N ALA A 135 3.49 9.46 -15.99
CA ALA A 135 2.70 8.28 -15.75
C ALA A 135 3.32 7.10 -16.54
N GLU A 136 3.89 6.15 -15.86
CA GLU A 136 4.24 4.88 -16.46
C GLU A 136 2.97 4.31 -17.08
N LYS A 137 2.91 4.27 -18.40
CA LYS A 137 1.77 3.70 -19.12
C LYS A 137 1.83 2.19 -19.01
N VAL A 138 1.24 1.66 -17.95
CA VAL A 138 1.10 0.21 -17.79
C VAL A 138 -0.12 -0.25 -18.57
N ASP A 139 0.07 -1.27 -19.39
CA ASP A 139 -1.02 -1.91 -20.11
C ASP A 139 -1.70 -2.95 -19.21
N PHE A 140 -2.92 -2.66 -18.77
CA PHE A 140 -3.73 -3.54 -17.93
C PHE A 140 -4.74 -4.39 -18.73
N ARG A 141 -4.65 -4.45 -20.06
CA ARG A 141 -5.52 -5.30 -20.86
C ARG A 141 -5.39 -6.77 -20.46
N GLY A 142 -6.52 -7.42 -20.20
CA GLY A 142 -6.57 -8.80 -19.72
C GLY A 142 -6.15 -8.98 -18.26
N PHE A 143 -5.89 -7.91 -17.52
CA PHE A 143 -5.56 -7.94 -16.11
C PHE A 143 -6.82 -7.82 -15.24
N HIS A 144 -7.00 -8.75 -14.30
CA HIS A 144 -8.09 -8.76 -13.34
C HIS A 144 -7.57 -8.40 -11.95
N LEU A 145 -7.77 -7.15 -11.54
CA LEU A 145 -7.22 -6.61 -10.30
C LEU A 145 -7.60 -7.43 -9.06
N PHE A 146 -8.87 -7.75 -8.90
CA PHE A 146 -9.33 -8.46 -7.70
C PHE A 146 -8.81 -9.90 -7.65
N ASP A 147 -8.72 -10.58 -8.77
CA ASP A 147 -8.11 -11.91 -8.83
C ASP A 147 -6.62 -11.85 -8.47
N ALA A 148 -5.90 -10.85 -8.98
CA ALA A 148 -4.50 -10.64 -8.67
C ALA A 148 -4.27 -10.32 -7.17
N VAL A 149 -5.11 -9.51 -6.58
CA VAL A 149 -5.08 -9.18 -5.14
C VAL A 149 -5.33 -10.44 -4.30
N ARG A 150 -6.28 -11.27 -4.71
CA ARG A 150 -6.59 -12.55 -4.06
C ARG A 150 -5.43 -13.54 -4.17
N GLU A 151 -4.88 -13.73 -5.35
CA GLU A 151 -3.75 -14.63 -5.60
C GLU A 151 -2.50 -14.21 -4.84
N ALA A 152 -2.25 -12.90 -4.73
CA ALA A 152 -1.16 -12.36 -3.93
C ALA A 152 -1.38 -12.46 -2.42
N GLY A 153 -2.60 -12.79 -1.99
CA GLY A 153 -2.96 -12.89 -0.58
C GLY A 153 -2.96 -11.56 0.16
N ILE A 154 -3.20 -10.46 -0.55
CA ILE A 154 -3.22 -9.11 0.04
C ILE A 154 -4.33 -9.03 1.10
N ARG A 155 -3.96 -8.71 2.33
CA ARG A 155 -4.88 -8.56 3.46
C ARG A 155 -4.78 -7.20 4.13
N THR A 156 -3.79 -6.41 3.79
CA THR A 156 -3.56 -5.09 4.34
C THR A 156 -3.46 -4.08 3.21
N ILE A 157 -4.15 -2.96 3.35
CA ILE A 157 -4.04 -1.82 2.45
C ILE A 157 -3.58 -0.63 3.26
N CYS A 158 -2.48 -0.01 2.82
CA CYS A 158 -1.94 1.21 3.41
C CYS A 158 -2.19 2.38 2.45
N LEU A 159 -2.86 3.41 2.93
CA LEU A 159 -3.19 4.59 2.14
C LEU A 159 -2.33 5.77 2.59
N ASP A 160 -1.48 6.26 1.71
CA ASP A 160 -0.78 7.52 1.92
C ASP A 160 -1.57 8.65 1.26
N GLU A 161 -1.82 9.74 1.99
CA GLU A 161 -2.66 10.84 1.52
C GLU A 161 -4.05 10.35 1.03
N ALA A 162 -4.79 9.72 1.92
CA ALA A 162 -6.04 9.00 1.61
C ALA A 162 -7.13 9.85 0.93
N HIS A 163 -7.04 11.19 1.01
CA HIS A 163 -7.96 12.10 0.33
C HIS A 163 -7.86 12.03 -1.21
N HIS A 164 -6.79 11.45 -1.77
CA HIS A 164 -6.67 11.19 -3.20
C HIS A 164 -7.50 9.98 -3.66
N LEU A 165 -7.97 9.16 -2.74
CA LEU A 165 -8.79 7.99 -3.08
C LEU A 165 -10.26 8.40 -3.19
N ARG A 166 -10.87 8.19 -4.36
CA ARG A 166 -12.29 8.42 -4.58
C ARG A 166 -13.13 7.46 -3.73
N SER A 167 -14.21 7.95 -3.14
CA SER A 167 -15.04 7.17 -2.21
C SER A 167 -15.65 5.91 -2.83
N GLU A 168 -16.01 5.94 -4.11
CA GLU A 168 -16.52 4.78 -4.85
C GLU A 168 -15.48 3.67 -5.00
N TRP A 169 -14.21 4.01 -5.25
CA TRP A 169 -13.09 3.06 -5.33
C TRP A 169 -12.78 2.46 -3.97
N TRP A 170 -12.84 3.28 -2.93
CA TRP A 170 -12.68 2.80 -1.57
C TRP A 170 -13.74 1.78 -1.19
N LYS A 171 -15.00 2.06 -1.51
CA LYS A 171 -16.11 1.12 -1.26
C LYS A 171 -15.92 -0.21 -2.00
N ALA A 172 -15.47 -0.16 -3.25
CA ALA A 172 -15.20 -1.36 -4.04
C ALA A 172 -14.08 -2.21 -3.40
N LEU A 173 -12.97 -1.60 -3.02
CA LEU A 173 -11.86 -2.27 -2.33
C LEU A 173 -12.31 -2.82 -0.96
N GLU A 174 -13.07 -2.05 -0.20
CA GLU A 174 -13.57 -2.46 1.12
C GLU A 174 -14.52 -3.65 1.01
N SER A 175 -15.43 -3.64 0.05
CA SER A 175 -16.33 -4.76 -0.20
C SER A 175 -15.56 -6.03 -0.55
N PHE A 176 -14.60 -5.92 -1.46
CA PHE A 176 -13.73 -7.03 -1.82
C PHE A 176 -12.98 -7.61 -0.62
N MET A 177 -12.37 -6.74 0.20
CA MET A 177 -11.63 -7.15 1.39
C MET A 177 -12.52 -7.79 2.48
N LYS A 178 -13.82 -7.47 2.50
CA LYS A 178 -14.78 -8.12 3.41
C LYS A 178 -15.17 -9.51 2.94
N GLU A 179 -15.39 -9.70 1.64
CA GLU A 179 -15.74 -11.00 1.05
C GLU A 179 -14.64 -12.05 1.26
N GLU A 180 -13.39 -11.64 1.29
CA GLU A 180 -12.25 -12.54 1.54
C GLU A 180 -12.08 -12.97 3.01
N LYS A 181 -12.81 -12.36 3.95
CA LYS A 181 -12.77 -12.74 5.38
C LYS A 181 -13.80 -13.80 5.76
N ASP A 182 -14.80 -13.94 4.96
CA ASP A 182 -15.86 -14.95 5.14
C ASP A 182 -15.54 -16.24 4.39
#